data_e6dd45fee56046c5fd695104f4b6904d
#
_entry.id   e6dd45fee56046c5fd695104f4b6904d
#
_cell.length_a   1.000
_cell.length_b   1.000
_cell.length_c   1.000
_cell.angle_alpha   90.00
_cell.angle_beta   90.00
_cell.angle_gamma   90.00
#
_symmetry.space_group_name_H-M   'P 1'
#
loop_
_entity.id
_entity.type
_entity.pdbx_description
1 polymer ?
#
loop_
_entity_poly.entity_id
_entity_poly.type
_entity_poly.pdbx_seq_one_letter_code
_entity_poly.pdbx_strand_id
1 'polypeptide(L)'
;MALPRLVITGASGFIGRHILDGLKEEFEIIALARRSQKRCGAPVHDNIRWIQVDIRHADLVSEAFSKIREWGGADYVVHLAAHYDFTGEDHPDYQRTNIDGLRLVLEECRNLNLKLFVFASSIAACDYPAKGEALDENSPPDGTHVYARTKAAGERMLAEYDDCIPSCIARFAALFSDWCEYPPLYFFFETWLSKSWNRQVLGGRGNTAIPYLHVREMPTFVRAVLSSSGRLQQREVLLASPDATMSHKELFRLVHLHRDAQKNPHPILMPKALCAVGIPARDILGRIGGERPFERPWMVAHIDKDLLANPSKTWERLSWRPRGRLLVCRRLPFMLEHRKTDAVEWNHRNEAAMKEPWVRPNLVIHKLLQRHMETIRQESLLQLKEPKGPNDFENYHRISGDILDWRVTVTYRHILNAIRTNEKGLFTDFCKDLAVKRHGEGFSAEEVCRALRLIQSNILKIVGSDPDAKTLMSPLNRLLGTTIEFGCDQIMETYEELGAEVPDDFSCEDPFLKYDRFFD
;
A
#
# COMPACT_ATOMS: atom_id res chain seq x y z
N MET A 1 10.20 -31.83 15.88
CA MET A 1 11.38 -31.53 15.03
C MET A 1 11.52 -30.03 14.98
N ALA A 2 12.75 -29.51 14.94
CA ALA A 2 12.95 -28.06 14.73
C ALA A 2 12.43 -27.68 13.33
N LEU A 3 11.83 -26.50 13.22
CA LEU A 3 11.38 -25.98 11.93
C LEU A 3 12.60 -25.68 11.03
N PRO A 4 12.49 -25.90 9.70
CA PRO A 4 13.54 -25.50 8.78
C PRO A 4 13.68 -23.96 8.75
N ARG A 5 14.91 -23.48 8.53
CA ARG A 5 15.22 -22.05 8.54
C ARG A 5 15.20 -21.46 7.14
N LEU A 6 14.42 -20.38 6.98
CA LEU A 6 14.21 -19.69 5.72
C LEU A 6 14.65 -18.22 5.83
N VAL A 7 15.65 -17.82 5.06
CA VAL A 7 16.02 -16.40 4.90
C VAL A 7 15.22 -15.79 3.76
N ILE A 8 14.60 -14.63 3.99
CA ILE A 8 13.87 -13.88 2.95
C ILE A 8 14.48 -12.49 2.82
N THR A 9 15.14 -12.18 1.71
CA THR A 9 15.55 -10.81 1.41
C THR A 9 14.40 -10.05 0.77
N GLY A 10 14.32 -8.73 0.97
CA GLY A 10 13.19 -7.95 0.48
C GLY A 10 11.88 -8.22 1.24
N ALA A 11 11.98 -8.75 2.45
CA ALA A 11 10.86 -9.16 3.30
C ALA A 11 9.82 -8.06 3.57
N SER A 12 10.22 -6.78 3.56
CA SER A 12 9.31 -5.63 3.72
C SER A 12 8.51 -5.27 2.46
N GLY A 13 8.82 -5.92 1.32
CA GLY A 13 8.14 -5.68 0.06
C GLY A 13 6.74 -6.30 -0.01
N PHE A 14 6.01 -6.00 -1.08
CA PHE A 14 4.68 -6.52 -1.33
C PHE A 14 4.66 -8.07 -1.28
N ILE A 15 5.52 -8.74 -2.04
CA ILE A 15 5.60 -10.20 -2.10
C ILE A 15 6.10 -10.76 -0.75
N GLY A 16 7.15 -10.16 -0.19
CA GLY A 16 7.79 -10.65 1.04
C GLY A 16 6.81 -10.73 2.21
N ARG A 17 6.00 -9.71 2.43
CA ARG A 17 5.01 -9.70 3.52
C ARG A 17 3.98 -10.83 3.40
N HIS A 18 3.54 -11.16 2.18
CA HIS A 18 2.60 -12.26 1.97
C HIS A 18 3.26 -13.64 2.15
N ILE A 19 4.53 -13.79 1.75
CA ILE A 19 5.27 -15.03 2.00
C ILE A 19 5.51 -15.21 3.50
N LEU A 20 5.91 -14.15 4.21
CA LEU A 20 6.06 -14.17 5.68
C LEU A 20 4.77 -14.66 6.36
N ASP A 21 3.64 -14.05 6.00
CA ASP A 21 2.35 -14.40 6.61
C ASP A 21 1.92 -15.84 6.30
N GLY A 22 2.15 -16.31 5.09
CA GLY A 22 1.73 -17.64 4.67
C GLY A 22 2.66 -18.78 5.06
N LEU A 23 3.90 -18.51 5.50
CA LEU A 23 4.89 -19.53 5.86
C LEU A 23 5.35 -19.49 7.32
N LYS A 24 4.91 -18.53 8.12
CA LYS A 24 5.36 -18.31 9.51
C LYS A 24 5.13 -19.48 10.46
N GLU A 25 4.16 -20.35 10.17
CA GLU A 25 3.87 -21.54 11.01
C GLU A 25 4.75 -22.75 10.63
N GLU A 26 5.39 -22.71 9.45
CA GLU A 26 6.10 -23.87 8.90
C GLU A 26 7.63 -23.70 8.90
N PHE A 27 8.10 -22.45 9.07
CA PHE A 27 9.51 -22.10 9.01
C PHE A 27 9.91 -21.17 10.14
N GLU A 28 11.15 -21.31 10.65
CA GLU A 28 11.84 -20.22 11.32
C GLU A 28 12.32 -19.23 10.25
N ILE A 29 11.68 -18.05 10.16
CA ILE A 29 11.96 -17.10 9.10
C ILE A 29 12.90 -16.00 9.59
N ILE A 30 13.98 -15.76 8.85
CA ILE A 30 14.88 -14.62 9.04
C ILE A 30 14.60 -13.62 7.93
N ALA A 31 13.95 -12.54 8.29
CA ALA A 31 13.47 -11.52 7.36
C ALA A 31 14.49 -10.38 7.23
N LEU A 32 15.08 -10.23 6.05
CA LEU A 32 16.04 -9.18 5.72
C LEU A 32 15.36 -8.05 4.93
N ALA A 33 15.39 -6.81 5.46
CA ALA A 33 14.73 -5.68 4.81
C ALA A 33 15.31 -4.32 5.22
N ARG A 34 15.22 -3.32 4.35
CA ARG A 34 15.63 -1.94 4.64
C ARG A 34 14.71 -1.24 5.65
N ARG A 35 13.41 -1.53 5.62
CA ARG A 35 12.41 -0.94 6.52
C ARG A 35 12.26 -1.79 7.78
N SER A 36 11.96 -1.16 8.90
CA SER A 36 11.59 -1.89 10.12
C SER A 36 10.28 -2.66 9.92
N GLN A 37 10.11 -3.76 10.65
CA GLN A 37 8.94 -4.62 10.61
C GLN A 37 7.64 -3.83 10.85
N LYS A 38 7.63 -2.98 11.89
CA LYS A 38 6.49 -2.12 12.23
C LYS A 38 6.14 -1.13 11.11
N ARG A 39 7.15 -0.50 10.48
CA ARG A 39 6.93 0.51 9.43
C ARG A 39 6.32 -0.07 8.16
N CYS A 40 6.64 -1.31 7.83
CA CYS A 40 6.11 -1.95 6.61
C CYS A 40 4.84 -2.76 6.85
N GLY A 41 4.34 -2.85 8.08
CA GLY A 41 3.15 -3.64 8.41
C GLY A 41 3.35 -5.15 8.17
N ALA A 42 4.58 -5.65 8.33
CA ALA A 42 4.85 -7.07 8.22
C ALA A 42 4.30 -7.84 9.44
N PRO A 43 3.89 -9.10 9.28
CA PRO A 43 3.38 -9.89 10.39
C PRO A 43 4.42 -10.02 11.51
N VAL A 44 3.95 -9.97 12.75
CA VAL A 44 4.75 -10.23 13.95
C VAL A 44 4.41 -11.64 14.43
N HIS A 45 5.41 -12.50 14.58
CA HIS A 45 5.25 -13.90 14.98
C HIS A 45 6.53 -14.41 15.64
N ASP A 46 6.43 -15.36 16.55
CA ASP A 46 7.59 -15.92 17.28
C ASP A 46 8.62 -16.58 16.34
N ASN A 47 8.16 -17.13 15.23
CA ASN A 47 9.01 -17.75 14.21
C ASN A 47 9.61 -16.73 13.22
N ILE A 48 9.39 -15.42 13.39
CA ILE A 48 9.93 -14.38 12.51
C ILE A 48 10.95 -13.54 13.25
N ARG A 49 12.22 -13.64 12.83
CA ARG A 49 13.30 -12.76 13.27
C ARG A 49 13.57 -11.71 12.21
N TRP A 50 13.55 -10.44 12.60
CA TRP A 50 13.72 -9.32 11.68
C TRP A 50 15.10 -8.70 11.80
N ILE A 51 15.84 -8.64 10.68
CA ILE A 51 17.10 -7.89 10.58
C ILE A 51 16.90 -6.72 9.61
N GLN A 52 17.09 -5.51 10.11
CA GLN A 52 17.04 -4.33 9.25
C GLN A 52 18.41 -4.16 8.57
N VAL A 53 18.43 -4.36 7.25
CA VAL A 53 19.64 -4.34 6.43
C VAL A 53 19.35 -3.79 5.04
N ASP A 54 20.26 -2.98 4.53
CA ASP A 54 20.30 -2.59 3.11
C ASP A 54 21.36 -3.42 2.40
N ILE A 55 20.93 -4.27 1.48
CA ILE A 55 21.81 -5.20 0.76
C ILE A 55 22.83 -4.52 -0.17
N ARG A 56 22.73 -3.20 -0.35
CA ARG A 56 23.71 -2.40 -1.12
C ARG A 56 25.03 -2.16 -0.37
N HIS A 57 25.09 -2.48 0.92
CA HIS A 57 26.23 -2.23 1.80
C HIS A 57 26.82 -3.55 2.28
N ALA A 58 28.06 -3.83 1.86
CA ALA A 58 28.73 -5.10 2.11
C ALA A 58 28.93 -5.41 3.62
N ASP A 59 29.29 -4.38 4.40
CA ASP A 59 29.45 -4.47 5.86
C ASP A 59 28.15 -4.88 6.56
N LEU A 60 27.02 -4.25 6.18
CA LEU A 60 25.71 -4.57 6.75
C LEU A 60 25.22 -5.97 6.37
N VAL A 61 25.50 -6.41 5.13
CA VAL A 61 25.16 -7.76 4.68
C VAL A 61 25.98 -8.78 5.44
N SER A 62 27.30 -8.57 5.58
CA SER A 62 28.17 -9.47 6.33
C SER A 62 27.80 -9.56 7.80
N GLU A 63 27.45 -8.45 8.46
CA GLU A 63 26.92 -8.44 9.82
C GLU A 63 25.60 -9.24 9.94
N ALA A 64 24.68 -9.04 9.00
CA ALA A 64 23.40 -9.75 9.01
C ALA A 64 23.60 -11.27 8.85
N PHE A 65 24.47 -11.70 7.95
CA PHE A 65 24.77 -13.12 7.74
C PHE A 65 25.61 -13.73 8.87
N SER A 66 26.44 -12.95 9.57
CA SER A 66 27.10 -13.40 10.80
C SER A 66 26.09 -13.76 11.88
N LYS A 67 25.07 -12.93 12.07
CA LYS A 67 23.95 -13.25 12.98
C LYS A 67 23.18 -14.50 12.54
N ILE A 68 22.97 -14.68 11.23
CA ILE A 68 22.32 -15.89 10.70
C ILE A 68 23.14 -17.14 11.04
N ARG A 69 24.46 -17.10 10.85
CA ARG A 69 25.36 -18.20 11.22
C ARG A 69 25.34 -18.50 12.73
N GLU A 70 25.37 -17.46 13.58
CA GLU A 70 25.26 -17.59 15.04
C GLU A 70 23.94 -18.24 15.46
N TRP A 71 22.85 -18.00 14.73
CA TRP A 71 21.55 -18.63 14.99
C TRP A 71 21.45 -20.07 14.41
N GLY A 72 22.55 -20.59 13.86
CA GLY A 72 22.66 -21.95 13.35
C GLY A 72 22.45 -22.07 11.82
N GLY A 73 22.63 -20.98 11.06
CA GLY A 73 22.58 -20.98 9.60
C GLY A 73 21.16 -20.92 9.02
N ALA A 74 21.04 -21.30 7.77
CA ALA A 74 19.78 -21.37 7.06
C ALA A 74 19.73 -22.60 6.14
N ASP A 75 18.53 -23.19 5.98
CA ASP A 75 18.29 -24.26 5.01
C ASP A 75 17.97 -23.67 3.63
N TYR A 76 17.27 -22.55 3.60
CA TYR A 76 16.74 -21.94 2.38
C TYR A 76 16.94 -20.44 2.35
N VAL A 77 17.12 -19.89 1.15
CA VAL A 77 17.10 -18.46 0.89
C VAL A 77 16.10 -18.17 -0.23
N VAL A 78 15.19 -17.21 -0.01
CA VAL A 78 14.33 -16.64 -1.06
C VAL A 78 14.73 -15.19 -1.27
N HIS A 79 15.37 -14.91 -2.40
CA HIS A 79 15.88 -13.59 -2.72
C HIS A 79 14.86 -12.78 -3.52
N LEU A 80 14.10 -11.91 -2.81
CA LEU A 80 13.10 -11.01 -3.40
C LEU A 80 13.58 -9.57 -3.50
N ALA A 81 14.69 -9.23 -2.85
CA ALA A 81 15.19 -7.86 -2.82
C ALA A 81 15.56 -7.40 -4.23
N ALA A 82 14.90 -6.36 -4.70
CA ALA A 82 15.16 -5.73 -5.99
C ALA A 82 14.68 -4.29 -5.99
N HIS A 83 15.34 -3.45 -6.79
CA HIS A 83 14.83 -2.16 -7.21
C HIS A 83 14.00 -2.37 -8.48
N TYR A 84 12.81 -1.79 -8.51
CA TYR A 84 11.94 -1.78 -9.67
C TYR A 84 11.12 -0.50 -9.73
N ASP A 85 11.13 0.14 -10.87
CA ASP A 85 10.21 1.22 -11.19
C ASP A 85 9.72 1.09 -12.65
N PHE A 86 8.60 1.75 -12.96
CA PHE A 86 8.02 1.71 -14.31
C PHE A 86 8.52 2.85 -15.21
N THR A 87 9.55 3.61 -14.81
CA THR A 87 10.06 4.73 -15.61
C THR A 87 10.71 4.26 -16.90
N GLY A 88 11.36 3.09 -16.86
CA GLY A 88 12.19 2.58 -17.95
C GLY A 88 13.51 3.34 -18.10
N GLU A 89 13.84 4.23 -17.16
CA GLU A 89 15.09 5.00 -17.12
C GLU A 89 16.15 4.24 -16.34
N ASP A 90 17.41 4.37 -16.73
CA ASP A 90 18.50 3.80 -15.97
C ASP A 90 18.66 4.58 -14.65
N HIS A 91 18.53 3.86 -13.53
CA HIS A 91 18.74 4.39 -12.19
C HIS A 91 19.85 3.61 -11.48
N PRO A 92 20.76 4.27 -10.75
CA PRO A 92 21.87 3.59 -10.08
C PRO A 92 21.46 2.45 -9.15
N ASP A 93 20.25 2.47 -8.61
CA ASP A 93 19.76 1.41 -7.73
C ASP A 93 19.47 0.09 -8.48
N TYR A 94 19.31 0.11 -9.80
CA TYR A 94 19.27 -1.12 -10.58
C TYR A 94 20.59 -1.88 -10.50
N GLN A 95 21.71 -1.17 -10.63
CA GLN A 95 23.03 -1.78 -10.47
C GLN A 95 23.27 -2.13 -8.99
N ARG A 96 23.14 -1.17 -8.08
CA ARG A 96 23.49 -1.33 -6.66
C ARG A 96 22.67 -2.39 -5.94
N THR A 97 21.36 -2.49 -6.24
CA THR A 97 20.46 -3.43 -5.53
C THR A 97 20.37 -4.76 -6.26
N ASN A 98 20.11 -4.73 -7.60
CA ASN A 98 19.77 -5.94 -8.33
C ASN A 98 21.01 -6.75 -8.74
N ILE A 99 22.15 -6.11 -8.89
CA ILE A 99 23.40 -6.75 -9.32
C ILE A 99 24.37 -6.85 -8.13
N ASP A 100 24.84 -5.72 -7.62
CA ASP A 100 25.85 -5.72 -6.56
C ASP A 100 25.28 -6.30 -5.26
N GLY A 101 24.05 -5.94 -4.88
CA GLY A 101 23.36 -6.49 -3.71
C GLY A 101 23.10 -7.99 -3.82
N LEU A 102 22.70 -8.48 -4.99
CA LEU A 102 22.57 -9.93 -5.22
C LEU A 102 23.92 -10.64 -5.04
N ARG A 103 25.01 -10.09 -5.61
CA ARG A 103 26.36 -10.65 -5.48
C ARG A 103 26.77 -10.74 -4.00
N LEU A 104 26.57 -9.67 -3.22
CA LEU A 104 26.90 -9.66 -1.79
C LEU A 104 26.12 -10.75 -1.02
N VAL A 105 24.85 -10.94 -1.33
CA VAL A 105 24.05 -12.00 -0.71
C VAL A 105 24.53 -13.39 -1.13
N LEU A 106 24.89 -13.60 -2.40
CA LEU A 106 25.40 -14.89 -2.86
C LEU A 106 26.77 -15.22 -2.23
N GLU A 107 27.68 -14.25 -2.11
CA GLU A 107 28.97 -14.45 -1.44
C GLU A 107 28.79 -14.91 0.02
N GLU A 108 27.89 -14.30 0.76
CA GLU A 108 27.60 -14.73 2.13
C GLU A 108 26.90 -16.10 2.21
N CYS A 109 26.09 -16.44 1.20
CA CYS A 109 25.44 -17.73 1.08
C CYS A 109 26.40 -18.91 0.84
N ARG A 110 27.61 -18.67 0.26
CA ARG A 110 28.65 -19.70 0.09
C ARG A 110 29.06 -20.34 1.42
N ASN A 111 28.94 -19.58 2.52
CA ASN A 111 29.31 -20.01 3.86
C ASN A 111 28.12 -20.65 4.62
N LEU A 112 26.98 -20.86 3.95
CA LEU A 112 25.82 -21.54 4.46
C LEU A 112 25.65 -22.89 3.75
N ASN A 113 25.30 -23.93 4.48
CA ASN A 113 24.99 -25.23 3.88
C ASN A 113 23.53 -25.24 3.38
N LEU A 114 23.24 -24.48 2.33
CA LEU A 114 21.88 -24.31 1.81
C LEU A 114 21.39 -25.58 1.09
N LYS A 115 20.12 -25.89 1.30
CA LYS A 115 19.38 -26.85 0.48
C LYS A 115 18.90 -26.24 -0.83
N LEU A 116 18.57 -24.95 -0.83
CA LEU A 116 18.16 -24.23 -2.04
C LEU A 116 18.21 -22.69 -1.86
N PHE A 117 18.73 -22.02 -2.88
CA PHE A 117 18.61 -20.57 -3.09
C PHE A 117 17.58 -20.33 -4.20
N VAL A 118 16.48 -19.63 -3.89
CA VAL A 118 15.44 -19.27 -4.86
C VAL A 118 15.65 -17.82 -5.30
N PHE A 119 16.02 -17.60 -6.55
CA PHE A 119 16.14 -16.28 -7.14
C PHE A 119 14.81 -15.83 -7.73
N ALA A 120 14.22 -14.77 -7.18
CA ALA A 120 13.02 -14.15 -7.74
C ALA A 120 13.34 -13.37 -9.02
N SER A 121 13.13 -14.01 -10.15
CA SER A 121 13.17 -13.40 -11.47
C SER A 121 11.76 -12.97 -11.91
N SER A 122 11.57 -12.69 -13.18
CA SER A 122 10.30 -12.26 -13.76
C SER A 122 10.15 -12.84 -15.16
N ILE A 123 8.93 -13.13 -15.59
CA ILE A 123 8.67 -13.44 -17.02
C ILE A 123 9.04 -12.27 -17.93
N ALA A 124 9.03 -11.03 -17.40
CA ALA A 124 9.49 -9.84 -18.10
C ALA A 124 11.02 -9.80 -18.32
N ALA A 125 11.78 -10.75 -17.78
CA ALA A 125 13.19 -10.95 -18.15
C ALA A 125 13.35 -11.43 -19.59
N CYS A 126 12.32 -12.07 -20.15
CA CYS A 126 12.25 -12.47 -21.56
C CYS A 126 11.59 -11.36 -22.40
N ASP A 127 11.89 -11.30 -23.71
CA ASP A 127 11.10 -10.47 -24.62
C ASP A 127 9.72 -11.14 -24.89
N TYR A 128 8.82 -10.41 -25.51
CA TYR A 128 7.51 -10.92 -25.89
C TYR A 128 7.65 -12.04 -26.94
N PRO A 129 6.95 -13.16 -26.79
CA PRO A 129 7.01 -14.23 -27.76
C PRO A 129 6.44 -13.79 -29.11
N ALA A 130 6.74 -14.53 -30.17
CA ALA A 130 6.14 -14.30 -31.48
C ALA A 130 4.62 -14.54 -31.39
N LYS A 131 3.87 -13.95 -32.31
CA LYS A 131 2.41 -14.06 -32.29
C LYS A 131 1.96 -15.52 -32.39
N GLY A 132 1.21 -15.96 -31.39
CA GLY A 132 0.71 -17.32 -31.26
C GLY A 132 1.65 -18.28 -30.53
N GLU A 133 2.80 -17.82 -30.09
CA GLU A 133 3.74 -18.55 -29.23
C GLU A 133 3.56 -18.13 -27.77
N ALA A 134 4.13 -18.94 -26.85
CA ALA A 134 4.12 -18.67 -25.42
C ALA A 134 5.53 -18.84 -24.84
N LEU A 135 5.88 -18.03 -23.86
CA LEU A 135 7.08 -18.21 -23.07
C LEU A 135 6.98 -19.48 -22.23
N ASP A 136 8.06 -20.22 -22.14
CA ASP A 136 8.21 -21.39 -21.30
C ASP A 136 9.47 -21.31 -20.42
N GLU A 137 9.79 -22.38 -19.69
CA GLU A 137 10.97 -22.47 -18.84
C GLU A 137 12.28 -22.40 -19.63
N ASN A 138 12.27 -22.71 -20.94
CA ASN A 138 13.45 -22.67 -21.80
C ASN A 138 13.62 -21.31 -22.51
N SER A 139 12.63 -20.42 -22.42
CA SER A 139 12.68 -19.12 -23.07
C SER A 139 13.86 -18.28 -22.56
N PRO A 140 14.68 -17.70 -23.48
CA PRO A 140 15.87 -16.94 -23.08
C PRO A 140 15.51 -15.64 -22.34
N PRO A 141 16.30 -15.21 -21.34
CA PRO A 141 16.12 -13.93 -20.68
C PRO A 141 16.76 -12.82 -21.50
N ASP A 142 16.11 -12.41 -22.58
CA ASP A 142 16.57 -11.49 -23.61
C ASP A 142 15.80 -10.15 -23.62
N GLY A 143 14.96 -9.90 -22.62
CA GLY A 143 14.21 -8.67 -22.46
C GLY A 143 15.10 -7.42 -22.43
N THR A 144 14.68 -6.37 -23.13
CA THR A 144 15.55 -5.22 -23.46
C THR A 144 15.44 -4.04 -22.50
N HIS A 145 14.33 -3.91 -21.75
CA HIS A 145 14.18 -2.81 -20.80
C HIS A 145 15.07 -3.00 -19.56
N VAL A 146 15.39 -1.91 -18.85
CA VAL A 146 16.41 -1.89 -17.78
C VAL A 146 16.16 -2.96 -16.70
N TYR A 147 14.94 -3.12 -16.22
CA TYR A 147 14.60 -4.13 -15.23
C TYR A 147 14.83 -5.56 -15.77
N ALA A 148 14.39 -5.86 -17.00
CA ALA A 148 14.59 -7.15 -17.63
C ALA A 148 16.08 -7.50 -17.71
N ARG A 149 16.91 -6.54 -18.17
CA ARG A 149 18.38 -6.72 -18.24
C ARG A 149 18.99 -7.06 -16.87
N THR A 150 18.51 -6.42 -15.79
CA THR A 150 19.03 -6.74 -14.44
C THR A 150 18.58 -8.11 -13.94
N LYS A 151 17.36 -8.54 -14.25
CA LYS A 151 16.90 -9.90 -13.92
C LYS A 151 17.65 -10.95 -14.72
N ALA A 152 17.83 -10.75 -16.02
CA ALA A 152 18.66 -11.60 -16.87
C ALA A 152 20.12 -11.69 -16.39
N ALA A 153 20.70 -10.57 -15.93
CA ALA A 153 22.04 -10.56 -15.35
C ALA A 153 22.10 -11.36 -14.03
N GLY A 154 21.08 -11.24 -13.18
CA GLY A 154 20.95 -12.04 -11.95
C GLY A 154 20.83 -13.55 -12.25
N GLU A 155 20.03 -13.95 -13.25
CA GLU A 155 19.94 -15.35 -13.68
C GLU A 155 21.29 -15.90 -14.15
N ARG A 156 22.07 -15.10 -14.91
CA ARG A 156 23.43 -15.48 -15.34
C ARG A 156 24.42 -15.53 -14.17
N MET A 157 24.32 -14.60 -13.22
CA MET A 157 25.20 -14.55 -12.05
C MET A 157 25.15 -15.82 -11.21
N LEU A 158 23.99 -16.47 -11.11
CA LEU A 158 23.86 -17.74 -10.36
C LEU A 158 24.82 -18.82 -10.88
N ALA A 159 25.18 -18.81 -12.17
CA ALA A 159 26.11 -19.78 -12.73
C ALA A 159 27.53 -19.66 -12.13
N GLU A 160 27.91 -18.50 -11.62
CA GLU A 160 29.19 -18.29 -10.94
C GLU A 160 29.28 -19.03 -9.59
N TYR A 161 28.15 -19.53 -9.09
CA TYR A 161 27.98 -20.18 -7.77
C TYR A 161 27.49 -21.63 -7.86
N ASP A 162 27.45 -22.23 -9.04
CA ASP A 162 26.92 -23.58 -9.25
C ASP A 162 27.59 -24.65 -8.38
N ASP A 163 28.91 -24.48 -8.12
CA ASP A 163 29.70 -25.44 -7.35
C ASP A 163 29.41 -25.42 -5.84
N CYS A 164 28.75 -24.37 -5.33
CA CYS A 164 28.61 -24.17 -3.89
C CYS A 164 27.22 -23.79 -3.42
N ILE A 165 26.31 -23.35 -4.31
CA ILE A 165 24.96 -22.95 -3.94
C ILE A 165 23.92 -23.69 -4.83
N PRO A 166 23.18 -24.66 -4.29
CA PRO A 166 22.01 -25.22 -4.99
C PRO A 166 21.00 -24.09 -5.24
N SER A 167 20.61 -23.87 -6.51
CA SER A 167 19.75 -22.73 -6.84
C SER A 167 18.66 -23.07 -7.86
N CYS A 168 17.59 -22.28 -7.84
CA CYS A 168 16.57 -22.26 -8.89
C CYS A 168 16.16 -20.81 -9.21
N ILE A 169 15.58 -20.62 -10.38
CA ILE A 169 15.13 -19.35 -10.92
C ILE A 169 13.62 -19.35 -10.97
N ALA A 170 12.96 -18.51 -10.20
CA ALA A 170 11.51 -18.36 -10.19
C ALA A 170 11.10 -17.10 -10.96
N ARG A 171 10.62 -17.26 -12.20
CA ARG A 171 10.11 -16.16 -13.04
C ARG A 171 8.64 -15.92 -12.71
N PHE A 172 8.36 -14.76 -12.08
CA PHE A 172 7.01 -14.39 -11.65
C PHE A 172 6.26 -13.66 -12.76
N ALA A 173 4.98 -13.98 -12.93
CA ALA A 173 4.01 -13.19 -13.67
C ALA A 173 3.76 -11.83 -12.98
N ALA A 174 2.90 -10.99 -13.55
CA ALA A 174 2.50 -9.73 -12.95
C ALA A 174 1.70 -10.00 -11.66
N LEU A 175 2.31 -9.71 -10.51
CA LEU A 175 1.71 -9.96 -9.20
C LEU A 175 0.77 -8.82 -8.79
N PHE A 176 -0.44 -9.17 -8.40
CA PHE A 176 -1.45 -8.25 -7.93
C PHE A 176 -2.14 -8.75 -6.65
N SER A 177 -2.87 -7.87 -5.96
CA SER A 177 -3.74 -8.21 -4.82
C SER A 177 -5.14 -7.67 -5.01
N ASP A 178 -6.03 -7.96 -4.07
CA ASP A 178 -7.37 -7.35 -4.01
C ASP A 178 -7.32 -5.83 -3.78
N TRP A 179 -6.18 -5.29 -3.39
CA TRP A 179 -5.89 -3.86 -3.25
C TRP A 179 -5.19 -3.27 -4.48
N CYS A 180 -5.05 -4.04 -5.56
CA CYS A 180 -4.46 -3.59 -6.82
C CYS A 180 -3.00 -3.14 -6.70
N GLU A 181 -2.20 -3.76 -5.81
CA GLU A 181 -0.81 -3.38 -5.52
C GLU A 181 0.17 -3.70 -6.68
N TYR A 182 -0.29 -3.49 -7.91
CA TYR A 182 0.50 -3.59 -9.14
C TYR A 182 0.36 -2.31 -9.95
N PRO A 183 1.42 -1.52 -10.13
CA PRO A 183 1.33 -0.16 -10.71
C PRO A 183 0.55 -0.07 -12.01
N PRO A 184 0.78 -0.88 -13.07
CA PRO A 184 0.02 -0.77 -14.30
C PRO A 184 -1.48 -0.95 -14.10
N LEU A 185 -1.89 -1.93 -13.29
CA LEU A 185 -3.29 -2.21 -13.01
C LEU A 185 -3.95 -1.08 -12.21
N TYR A 186 -3.22 -0.54 -11.22
CA TYR A 186 -3.65 0.62 -10.44
C TYR A 186 -3.90 1.84 -11.33
N PHE A 187 -2.95 2.19 -12.22
CA PHE A 187 -3.11 3.33 -13.11
C PHE A 187 -4.23 3.13 -14.15
N PHE A 188 -4.48 1.89 -14.59
CA PHE A 188 -5.64 1.59 -15.42
C PHE A 188 -6.94 1.89 -14.70
N PHE A 189 -7.10 1.44 -13.45
CA PHE A 189 -8.30 1.70 -12.66
C PHE A 189 -8.48 3.18 -12.38
N GLU A 190 -7.39 3.88 -11.94
CA GLU A 190 -7.46 5.31 -11.70
C GLU A 190 -7.83 6.10 -12.96
N THR A 191 -7.29 5.73 -14.13
CA THR A 191 -7.61 6.40 -15.40
C THR A 191 -9.03 6.07 -15.85
N TRP A 192 -9.39 4.79 -15.97
CA TRP A 192 -10.67 4.37 -16.56
C TRP A 192 -11.88 4.73 -15.72
N LEU A 193 -11.71 4.80 -14.39
CA LEU A 193 -12.78 5.17 -13.46
C LEU A 193 -12.82 6.67 -13.15
N SER A 194 -11.88 7.45 -13.69
CA SER A 194 -11.83 8.91 -13.51
C SER A 194 -12.85 9.65 -14.36
N LYS A 195 -12.87 10.99 -14.22
CA LYS A 195 -13.57 11.92 -15.14
C LYS A 195 -12.65 12.42 -16.27
N SER A 196 -11.43 11.91 -16.41
CA SER A 196 -10.45 12.37 -17.40
C SER A 196 -10.91 12.09 -18.83
N TRP A 197 -10.47 12.94 -19.75
CA TRP A 197 -10.80 12.82 -21.18
C TRP A 197 -10.31 11.49 -21.81
N ASN A 198 -9.19 10.96 -21.32
CA ASN A 198 -8.57 9.72 -21.81
C ASN A 198 -9.11 8.45 -21.15
N ARG A 199 -10.11 8.54 -20.26
CA ARG A 199 -10.67 7.40 -19.52
C ARG A 199 -11.16 6.24 -20.38
N GLN A 200 -11.48 6.49 -21.64
CA GLN A 200 -11.97 5.49 -22.59
C GLN A 200 -10.94 5.14 -23.67
N VAL A 201 -9.73 5.69 -23.61
CA VAL A 201 -8.71 5.50 -24.64
C VAL A 201 -7.83 4.29 -24.31
N LEU A 202 -7.69 3.38 -25.29
CA LEU A 202 -6.73 2.30 -25.25
C LEU A 202 -5.76 2.41 -26.43
N GLY A 203 -4.48 2.15 -26.17
CA GLY A 203 -3.45 2.11 -27.21
C GLY A 203 -3.59 0.87 -28.11
N GLY A 204 -3.37 1.06 -29.40
CA GLY A 204 -3.46 0.01 -30.41
C GLY A 204 -4.90 -0.50 -30.60
N ARG A 205 -5.02 -1.81 -30.69
CA ARG A 205 -6.30 -2.53 -30.74
C ARG A 205 -6.80 -2.95 -29.35
N GLY A 206 -6.05 -2.57 -28.29
CA GLY A 206 -6.29 -3.00 -26.92
C GLY A 206 -5.92 -4.47 -26.65
N ASN A 207 -5.14 -5.08 -27.54
CA ASN A 207 -4.74 -6.49 -27.45
C ASN A 207 -3.47 -6.71 -26.64
N THR A 208 -2.85 -5.65 -26.09
CA THR A 208 -1.74 -5.83 -25.15
C THR A 208 -2.24 -6.65 -23.97
N ALA A 209 -1.60 -7.80 -23.74
CA ALA A 209 -2.03 -8.76 -22.73
C ALA A 209 -0.83 -9.25 -21.90
N ILE A 210 -1.07 -9.47 -20.61
CA ILE A 210 -0.09 -10.03 -19.70
C ILE A 210 -0.75 -11.06 -18.76
N PRO A 211 0.01 -12.03 -18.24
CA PRO A 211 -0.50 -12.94 -17.22
C PRO A 211 -0.47 -12.27 -15.85
N TYR A 212 -1.57 -12.36 -15.12
CA TYR A 212 -1.71 -11.83 -13.77
C TYR A 212 -1.78 -12.98 -12.76
N LEU A 213 -0.89 -12.96 -11.77
CA LEU A 213 -0.89 -13.94 -10.66
C LEU A 213 -1.23 -13.23 -9.34
N HIS A 214 -2.23 -13.75 -8.63
CA HIS A 214 -2.59 -13.17 -7.35
C HIS A 214 -1.54 -13.47 -6.28
N VAL A 215 -1.18 -12.46 -5.47
CA VAL A 215 -0.11 -12.58 -4.47
C VAL A 215 -0.35 -13.68 -3.42
N ARG A 216 -1.61 -14.06 -3.16
CA ARG A 216 -1.95 -15.20 -2.28
C ARG A 216 -1.50 -16.56 -2.83
N GLU A 217 -1.04 -16.63 -4.07
CA GLU A 217 -0.43 -17.83 -4.65
C GLU A 217 1.05 -17.97 -4.25
N MET A 218 1.70 -16.89 -3.86
CA MET A 218 3.13 -16.88 -3.58
C MET A 218 3.56 -17.78 -2.42
N PRO A 219 2.87 -17.80 -1.26
CA PRO A 219 3.22 -18.75 -0.19
C PRO A 219 3.13 -20.22 -0.64
N THR A 220 2.08 -20.58 -1.37
CA THR A 220 1.90 -21.95 -1.85
C THR A 220 2.91 -22.34 -2.93
N PHE A 221 3.24 -21.40 -3.83
CA PHE A 221 4.29 -21.61 -4.83
C PHE A 221 5.65 -21.79 -4.15
N VAL A 222 6.06 -20.87 -3.27
CA VAL A 222 7.34 -20.98 -2.56
C VAL A 222 7.41 -22.26 -1.75
N ARG A 223 6.37 -22.63 -1.02
CA ARG A 223 6.29 -23.92 -0.31
C ARG A 223 6.55 -25.10 -1.24
N ALA A 224 5.92 -25.13 -2.41
CA ALA A 224 6.08 -26.21 -3.39
C ALA A 224 7.53 -26.26 -3.92
N VAL A 225 8.15 -25.10 -4.19
CA VAL A 225 9.56 -25.01 -4.60
C VAL A 225 10.48 -25.55 -3.50
N LEU A 226 10.35 -25.08 -2.26
CA LEU A 226 11.20 -25.50 -1.15
C LEU A 226 11.03 -26.99 -0.82
N SER A 227 9.81 -27.52 -0.89
CA SER A 227 9.53 -28.96 -0.69
C SER A 227 10.08 -29.83 -1.82
N SER A 228 10.34 -29.25 -2.98
CA SER A 228 10.91 -29.94 -4.14
C SER A 228 12.44 -29.79 -4.24
N SER A 229 13.09 -29.09 -3.31
CA SER A 229 14.52 -28.72 -3.39
C SER A 229 15.46 -29.88 -3.75
N GLY A 230 15.26 -31.07 -3.15
CA GLY A 230 16.10 -32.25 -3.45
C GLY A 230 15.85 -32.89 -4.83
N ARG A 231 14.87 -32.43 -5.59
CA ARG A 231 14.52 -32.95 -6.91
C ARG A 231 14.77 -31.94 -8.04
N LEU A 232 14.94 -30.66 -7.72
CA LEU A 232 15.20 -29.62 -8.71
C LEU A 232 16.61 -29.77 -9.28
N GLN A 233 16.76 -29.46 -10.56
CA GLN A 233 18.06 -29.34 -11.19
C GLN A 233 18.72 -28.02 -10.82
N GLN A 234 20.04 -27.95 -10.92
CA GLN A 234 20.79 -26.71 -10.68
C GLN A 234 20.30 -25.63 -11.64
N ARG A 235 19.95 -24.46 -11.10
CA ARG A 235 19.38 -23.29 -11.81
C ARG A 235 18.12 -23.64 -12.62
N GLU A 236 17.33 -24.65 -12.18
CA GLU A 236 16.07 -24.96 -12.85
C GLU A 236 15.17 -23.72 -12.89
N VAL A 237 14.68 -23.39 -14.10
CA VAL A 237 13.77 -22.25 -14.29
C VAL A 237 12.34 -22.73 -14.04
N LEU A 238 11.61 -21.98 -13.25
CA LEU A 238 10.22 -22.22 -12.86
C LEU A 238 9.37 -20.99 -13.17
N LEU A 239 8.20 -21.18 -13.78
CA LEU A 239 7.27 -20.12 -14.12
C LEU A 239 6.13 -20.05 -13.09
N ALA A 240 6.16 -19.06 -12.21
CA ALA A 240 5.02 -18.74 -11.34
C ALA A 240 3.99 -17.88 -12.12
N SER A 241 3.19 -18.53 -12.95
CA SER A 241 2.26 -17.90 -13.88
C SER A 241 0.99 -18.74 -14.06
N PRO A 242 -0.17 -18.11 -14.36
CA PRO A 242 -1.26 -18.80 -15.02
C PRO A 242 -0.87 -19.06 -16.51
N ASP A 243 -1.62 -19.93 -17.15
CA ASP A 243 -1.52 -20.28 -18.59
C ASP A 243 -2.40 -19.37 -19.47
N ALA A 244 -2.86 -18.27 -18.92
CA ALA A 244 -3.74 -17.31 -19.58
C ALA A 244 -3.29 -15.88 -19.34
N THR A 245 -3.49 -15.04 -20.33
CA THR A 245 -3.31 -13.57 -20.24
C THR A 245 -4.66 -12.86 -20.20
N MET A 246 -4.63 -11.61 -19.77
CA MET A 246 -5.79 -10.71 -19.82
C MET A 246 -5.42 -9.49 -20.65
N SER A 247 -6.14 -9.27 -21.75
CA SER A 247 -5.92 -8.10 -22.59
C SER A 247 -6.47 -6.81 -21.94
N HIS A 248 -5.87 -5.67 -22.28
CA HIS A 248 -6.35 -4.37 -21.79
C HIS A 248 -7.80 -4.12 -22.18
N LYS A 249 -8.24 -4.58 -23.37
CA LYS A 249 -9.62 -4.44 -23.84
C LYS A 249 -10.60 -5.27 -23.00
N GLU A 250 -10.24 -6.52 -22.67
CA GLU A 250 -11.05 -7.38 -21.79
C GLU A 250 -11.12 -6.81 -20.38
N LEU A 251 -9.96 -6.40 -19.83
CA LEU A 251 -9.87 -5.79 -18.51
C LEU A 251 -10.73 -4.51 -18.43
N PHE A 252 -10.63 -3.63 -19.44
CA PHE A 252 -11.45 -2.43 -19.55
C PHE A 252 -12.95 -2.75 -19.55
N ARG A 253 -13.38 -3.72 -20.36
CA ARG A 253 -14.79 -4.13 -20.42
C ARG A 253 -15.29 -4.67 -19.10
N LEU A 254 -14.52 -5.52 -18.42
CA LEU A 254 -14.89 -6.10 -17.14
C LEU A 254 -14.98 -5.04 -16.04
N VAL A 255 -14.03 -4.09 -15.97
CA VAL A 255 -14.07 -2.98 -15.02
C VAL A 255 -15.33 -2.15 -15.16
N HIS A 256 -15.71 -1.83 -16.40
CA HIS A 256 -16.91 -1.03 -16.64
C HIS A 256 -18.20 -1.82 -16.46
N LEU A 257 -18.23 -3.10 -16.80
CA LEU A 257 -19.38 -3.97 -16.57
C LEU A 257 -19.72 -4.08 -15.08
N HIS A 258 -18.72 -4.21 -14.23
CA HIS A 258 -18.92 -4.26 -12.78
C HIS A 258 -19.30 -2.91 -12.16
N ARG A 259 -18.89 -1.79 -12.80
CA ARG A 259 -19.28 -0.46 -12.34
C ARG A 259 -20.74 -0.12 -12.68
N ASP A 260 -21.17 -0.45 -13.89
CA ASP A 260 -22.50 -0.10 -14.42
C ASP A 260 -22.93 -1.14 -15.47
N ALA A 261 -23.67 -2.14 -15.02
CA ALA A 261 -24.11 -3.25 -15.87
C ALA A 261 -24.99 -2.82 -17.08
N GLN A 262 -25.60 -1.62 -17.02
CA GLN A 262 -26.43 -1.10 -18.09
C GLN A 262 -25.61 -0.41 -19.21
N LYS A 263 -24.39 0.00 -18.91
CA LYS A 263 -23.48 0.62 -19.87
C LYS A 263 -22.45 -0.39 -20.34
N ASN A 264 -22.45 -0.67 -21.63
CA ASN A 264 -21.38 -1.43 -22.29
C ASN A 264 -20.45 -0.45 -23.03
N PRO A 265 -19.55 0.24 -22.33
CA PRO A 265 -18.71 1.24 -22.97
C PRO A 265 -17.70 0.56 -23.89
N HIS A 266 -17.63 1.06 -25.10
CA HIS A 266 -16.60 0.66 -26.05
C HIS A 266 -15.38 1.56 -25.87
N PRO A 267 -14.17 0.98 -25.73
CA PRO A 267 -12.97 1.80 -25.68
C PRO A 267 -12.74 2.48 -27.02
N ILE A 268 -12.19 3.69 -26.97
CA ILE A 268 -11.67 4.40 -28.13
C ILE A 268 -10.28 3.84 -28.42
N LEU A 269 -10.13 3.15 -29.53
CA LEU A 269 -8.88 2.51 -29.93
C LEU A 269 -7.98 3.52 -30.63
N MET A 270 -6.86 3.88 -30.02
CA MET A 270 -5.89 4.82 -30.59
C MET A 270 -4.84 4.05 -31.41
N PRO A 271 -4.74 4.27 -32.72
CA PRO A 271 -3.73 3.59 -33.56
C PRO A 271 -2.32 3.68 -33.00
N LYS A 272 -1.56 2.57 -33.07
CA LYS A 272 -0.19 2.50 -32.54
C LYS A 272 0.71 3.63 -33.06
N ALA A 273 0.55 4.04 -34.33
CA ALA A 273 1.29 5.15 -34.92
C ALA A 273 1.03 6.49 -34.18
N LEU A 274 -0.21 6.75 -33.77
CA LEU A 274 -0.56 7.94 -32.98
C LEU A 274 -0.01 7.82 -31.55
N CYS A 275 -0.05 6.63 -30.96
CA CYS A 275 0.56 6.38 -29.66
C CYS A 275 2.08 6.63 -29.69
N ALA A 276 2.75 6.26 -30.78
CA ALA A 276 4.20 6.44 -30.95
C ALA A 276 4.63 7.92 -30.95
N VAL A 277 3.75 8.83 -31.34
CA VAL A 277 3.99 10.28 -31.29
C VAL A 277 3.43 10.89 -29.99
N GLY A 278 2.20 10.50 -29.64
CA GLY A 278 1.47 11.11 -28.53
C GLY A 278 2.03 10.80 -27.14
N ILE A 279 2.52 9.57 -26.91
CA ILE A 279 3.09 9.18 -25.61
C ILE A 279 4.40 9.94 -25.32
N PRO A 280 5.40 10.00 -26.24
CA PRO A 280 6.59 10.81 -26.01
C PRO A 280 6.28 12.29 -25.83
N ALA A 281 5.36 12.85 -26.62
CA ALA A 281 4.97 14.25 -26.49
C ALA A 281 4.34 14.55 -25.10
N ARG A 282 3.46 13.68 -24.62
CA ARG A 282 2.88 13.79 -23.25
C ARG A 282 3.94 13.62 -22.16
N ASP A 283 4.91 12.72 -22.34
CA ASP A 283 5.99 12.54 -21.37
C ASP A 283 6.85 13.80 -21.27
N ILE A 284 7.19 14.44 -22.40
CA ILE A 284 7.96 15.70 -22.45
C ILE A 284 7.16 16.82 -21.77
N LEU A 285 5.87 16.99 -22.11
CA LEU A 285 5.01 18.00 -21.50
C LEU A 285 4.87 17.77 -19.99
N GLY A 286 4.72 16.52 -19.57
CA GLY A 286 4.67 16.17 -18.15
C GLY A 286 5.96 16.43 -17.40
N ARG A 287 7.12 16.31 -18.05
CA ARG A 287 8.42 16.71 -17.46
C ARG A 287 8.48 18.21 -17.21
N ILE A 288 7.95 19.01 -18.14
CA ILE A 288 7.92 20.47 -18.02
C ILE A 288 6.89 20.91 -16.98
N GLY A 289 5.73 20.27 -16.94
CA GLY A 289 4.63 20.59 -16.04
C GLY A 289 4.72 20.00 -14.62
N GLY A 290 5.73 19.16 -14.35
CA GLY A 290 5.94 18.51 -13.05
C GLY A 290 5.13 17.23 -12.81
N GLU A 291 4.14 16.90 -13.66
CA GLU A 291 3.31 15.70 -13.56
C GLU A 291 3.45 14.83 -14.81
N ARG A 292 4.28 13.81 -14.71
CA ARG A 292 4.50 12.87 -15.83
C ARG A 292 3.38 11.82 -15.89
N PRO A 293 2.83 11.50 -17.09
CA PRO A 293 1.86 10.43 -17.26
C PRO A 293 2.49 9.07 -16.89
N PHE A 294 1.64 8.08 -16.59
CA PHE A 294 2.14 6.71 -16.34
C PHE A 294 2.74 6.10 -17.61
N GLU A 295 2.11 6.32 -18.77
CA GLU A 295 2.57 5.80 -20.04
C GLU A 295 3.94 6.39 -20.42
N ARG A 296 4.89 5.51 -20.71
CA ARG A 296 6.27 5.88 -21.08
C ARG A 296 6.58 5.53 -22.53
N PRO A 297 7.52 6.22 -23.18
CA PRO A 297 7.91 5.94 -24.56
C PRO A 297 8.27 4.48 -24.84
N TRP A 298 8.96 3.80 -23.89
CA TRP A 298 9.35 2.40 -24.06
C TRP A 298 8.14 1.45 -24.15
N MET A 299 7.01 1.79 -23.55
CA MET A 299 5.80 0.96 -23.57
C MET A 299 5.16 0.88 -24.95
N VAL A 300 5.44 1.83 -25.85
CA VAL A 300 4.91 1.86 -27.23
C VAL A 300 5.32 0.61 -28.01
N ALA A 301 6.54 0.09 -27.76
CA ALA A 301 7.03 -1.12 -28.41
C ALA A 301 6.18 -2.36 -28.12
N HIS A 302 5.51 -2.37 -26.97
CA HIS A 302 4.72 -3.50 -26.49
C HIS A 302 3.21 -3.38 -26.76
N ILE A 303 2.77 -2.29 -27.42
CA ILE A 303 1.37 -2.14 -27.82
C ILE A 303 0.96 -3.29 -28.75
N ASP A 304 -0.19 -3.92 -28.43
CA ASP A 304 -0.78 -5.09 -29.12
C ASP A 304 0.10 -6.37 -29.10
N LYS A 305 1.03 -6.48 -28.17
CA LYS A 305 1.77 -7.71 -27.89
C LYS A 305 1.13 -8.50 -26.74
N ASP A 306 1.22 -9.81 -26.81
CA ASP A 306 0.76 -10.75 -25.78
C ASP A 306 1.95 -11.43 -25.12
N LEU A 307 2.06 -11.32 -23.80
CA LEU A 307 3.11 -11.97 -22.99
C LEU A 307 2.59 -13.33 -22.45
N LEU A 308 2.04 -14.14 -23.32
CA LEU A 308 1.53 -15.44 -22.95
C LEU A 308 2.64 -16.34 -22.41
N ALA A 309 2.37 -17.07 -21.33
CA ALA A 309 3.26 -18.03 -20.74
C ALA A 309 2.63 -19.42 -20.72
N ASN A 310 3.45 -20.46 -20.94
CA ASN A 310 3.08 -21.85 -20.78
C ASN A 310 3.83 -22.45 -19.57
N PRO A 311 3.26 -22.42 -18.37
CA PRO A 311 3.89 -22.93 -17.14
C PRO A 311 3.65 -24.42 -16.89
N SER A 312 3.20 -25.19 -17.86
CA SER A 312 2.74 -26.59 -17.68
C SER A 312 3.84 -27.47 -17.06
N LYS A 313 5.08 -27.32 -17.48
CA LYS A 313 6.23 -28.04 -16.94
C LYS A 313 6.46 -27.71 -15.46
N THR A 314 6.39 -26.45 -15.08
CA THR A 314 6.48 -26.02 -13.67
C THR A 314 5.33 -26.59 -12.84
N TRP A 315 4.10 -26.59 -13.37
CA TRP A 315 2.94 -27.11 -12.65
C TRP A 315 3.08 -28.61 -12.35
N GLU A 316 3.50 -29.38 -13.33
CA GLU A 316 3.77 -30.81 -13.16
C GLU A 316 4.94 -31.05 -12.21
N ARG A 317 6.04 -30.30 -12.39
CA ARG A 317 7.26 -30.42 -11.58
C ARG A 317 7.03 -30.19 -10.09
N LEU A 318 6.22 -29.18 -9.76
CA LEU A 318 5.93 -28.77 -8.39
C LEU A 318 4.62 -29.34 -7.84
N SER A 319 3.81 -30.02 -8.66
CA SER A 319 2.42 -30.39 -8.33
C SER A 319 1.65 -29.17 -7.78
N TRP A 320 1.89 -28.01 -8.38
CA TRP A 320 1.31 -26.73 -8.02
C TRP A 320 0.65 -26.07 -9.23
N ARG A 321 -0.50 -25.45 -9.02
CA ARG A 321 -1.23 -24.72 -10.05
C ARG A 321 -1.95 -23.52 -9.41
N PRO A 322 -2.00 -22.35 -10.08
CA PRO A 322 -2.79 -21.21 -9.62
C PRO A 322 -4.27 -21.56 -9.48
N ARG A 323 -4.90 -21.08 -8.42
CA ARG A 323 -6.31 -21.35 -8.13
C ARG A 323 -7.23 -20.50 -8.99
N GLY A 324 -8.18 -21.09 -9.69
CA GLY A 324 -9.12 -20.39 -10.57
C GLY A 324 -9.91 -19.24 -9.89
N ARG A 325 -10.17 -19.34 -8.58
CA ARG A 325 -10.84 -18.29 -7.80
C ARG A 325 -9.98 -17.00 -7.63
N LEU A 326 -8.66 -17.09 -7.82
CA LEU A 326 -7.71 -15.99 -7.68
C LEU A 326 -7.31 -15.37 -9.04
N LEU A 327 -7.92 -15.80 -10.14
CA LEU A 327 -7.71 -15.17 -11.45
C LEU A 327 -8.18 -13.71 -11.42
N VAL A 328 -7.49 -12.84 -12.12
CA VAL A 328 -7.73 -11.38 -12.11
C VAL A 328 -9.18 -11.04 -12.45
N CYS A 329 -9.80 -11.71 -13.44
CA CYS A 329 -11.19 -11.48 -13.81
C CYS A 329 -12.18 -11.74 -12.65
N ARG A 330 -11.88 -12.70 -11.78
CA ARG A 330 -12.71 -13.01 -10.61
C ARG A 330 -12.41 -12.13 -9.40
N ARG A 331 -11.24 -11.46 -9.39
CA ARG A 331 -10.85 -10.55 -8.31
C ARG A 331 -11.20 -9.09 -8.57
N LEU A 332 -11.57 -8.74 -9.81
CA LEU A 332 -11.99 -7.39 -10.18
C LEU A 332 -13.08 -6.78 -9.27
N PRO A 333 -14.19 -7.49 -8.94
CA PRO A 333 -15.21 -6.94 -8.04
C PRO A 333 -14.66 -6.52 -6.69
N PHE A 334 -13.73 -7.31 -6.13
CA PHE A 334 -13.10 -7.02 -4.83
C PHE A 334 -12.21 -5.79 -4.90
N MET A 335 -11.43 -5.63 -5.97
CA MET A 335 -10.60 -4.45 -6.18
C MET A 335 -11.45 -3.19 -6.34
N LEU A 336 -12.54 -3.26 -7.10
CA LEU A 336 -13.46 -2.14 -7.30
C LEU A 336 -14.17 -1.75 -6.00
N GLU A 337 -14.56 -2.74 -5.19
CA GLU A 337 -15.20 -2.48 -3.90
C GLU A 337 -14.22 -1.83 -2.92
N HIS A 338 -12.99 -2.34 -2.76
CA HIS A 338 -11.97 -1.72 -1.92
C HIS A 338 -11.65 -0.28 -2.33
N ARG A 339 -11.54 -0.03 -3.65
CA ARG A 339 -11.33 1.33 -4.16
C ARG A 339 -12.47 2.29 -3.78
N LYS A 340 -13.71 1.79 -3.77
CA LYS A 340 -14.91 2.57 -3.47
C LYS A 340 -15.11 2.79 -1.98
N THR A 341 -14.96 1.73 -1.18
CA THR A 341 -15.32 1.74 0.25
C THR A 341 -14.16 2.17 1.14
N ASP A 342 -12.91 1.94 0.74
CA ASP A 342 -11.73 2.28 1.53
C ASP A 342 -10.64 2.95 0.68
N ALA A 343 -10.95 4.15 0.18
CA ALA A 343 -10.03 4.93 -0.65
C ALA A 343 -8.71 5.27 0.08
N VAL A 344 -8.73 5.37 1.41
CA VAL A 344 -7.53 5.68 2.22
C VAL A 344 -6.57 4.51 2.21
N GLU A 345 -7.05 3.30 2.51
CA GLU A 345 -6.23 2.09 2.48
C GLU A 345 -5.81 1.73 1.06
N TRP A 346 -6.70 1.92 0.07
CA TRP A 346 -6.39 1.76 -1.34
C TRP A 346 -5.18 2.59 -1.76
N ASN A 347 -5.19 3.90 -1.45
CA ASN A 347 -4.08 4.79 -1.78
C ASN A 347 -2.81 4.42 -1.01
N HIS A 348 -2.93 4.10 0.28
CA HIS A 348 -1.78 3.70 1.10
C HIS A 348 -1.08 2.45 0.56
N ARG A 349 -1.84 1.43 0.17
CA ARG A 349 -1.25 0.20 -0.38
C ARG A 349 -0.61 0.39 -1.74
N ASN A 350 -1.14 1.33 -2.52
CA ASN A 350 -0.59 1.68 -3.84
C ASN A 350 0.46 2.79 -3.80
N GLU A 351 0.95 3.18 -2.62
CA GLU A 351 1.97 4.20 -2.42
C GLU A 351 3.22 3.99 -3.30
N ALA A 352 3.66 2.74 -3.44
CA ALA A 352 4.79 2.40 -4.30
C ALA A 352 4.51 2.67 -5.78
N ALA A 353 3.24 2.52 -6.22
CA ALA A 353 2.81 2.83 -7.57
C ALA A 353 2.85 4.33 -7.86
N MET A 354 2.52 5.14 -6.88
CA MET A 354 2.46 6.60 -6.99
C MET A 354 3.82 7.28 -6.89
N LYS A 355 4.89 6.57 -6.51
CA LYS A 355 6.26 7.08 -6.32
C LYS A 355 6.42 8.18 -5.25
N GLU A 356 5.34 8.66 -4.69
CA GLU A 356 5.36 9.57 -3.57
C GLU A 356 5.08 8.77 -2.30
N PRO A 357 5.85 8.98 -1.21
CA PRO A 357 5.47 8.40 0.06
C PRO A 357 4.10 9.01 0.42
N TRP A 358 3.04 8.24 0.20
CA TRP A 358 1.72 8.66 0.67
C TRP A 358 1.73 8.63 2.19
N VAL A 359 1.99 9.78 2.75
CA VAL A 359 1.91 9.98 4.19
C VAL A 359 0.43 10.08 4.51
N ARG A 360 -0.11 9.11 5.23
CA ARG A 360 -1.50 9.18 5.73
C ARG A 360 -1.68 10.53 6.42
N PRO A 361 -2.46 11.46 5.86
CA PRO A 361 -2.59 12.80 6.46
C PRO A 361 -3.02 12.73 7.91
N ASN A 362 -3.92 11.79 8.25
CA ASN A 362 -4.38 11.56 9.61
C ASN A 362 -3.26 11.18 10.59
N LEU A 363 -2.24 10.42 10.16
CA LEU A 363 -1.11 10.05 11.02
C LEU A 363 -0.14 11.21 11.23
N VAL A 364 0.08 12.04 10.21
CA VAL A 364 0.90 13.26 10.36
C VAL A 364 0.17 14.29 11.20
N ILE A 365 -1.10 14.50 10.94
CA ILE A 365 -1.98 15.34 11.75
C ILE A 365 -1.97 14.88 13.20
N HIS A 366 -2.12 13.57 13.46
CA HIS A 366 -2.04 13.01 14.80
C HIS A 366 -0.71 13.35 15.50
N LYS A 367 0.43 13.25 14.81
CA LYS A 367 1.74 13.62 15.36
C LYS A 367 1.84 15.12 15.67
N LEU A 368 1.32 15.97 14.79
CA LEU A 368 1.25 17.40 15.02
C LEU A 368 0.38 17.73 16.24
N LEU A 369 -0.79 17.12 16.33
CA LEU A 369 -1.68 17.28 17.49
C LEU A 369 -1.02 16.79 18.79
N GLN A 370 -0.28 15.66 18.75
CA GLN A 370 0.49 15.19 19.90
C GLN A 370 1.60 16.19 20.33
N ARG A 371 2.29 16.78 19.35
CA ARG A 371 3.35 17.79 19.61
C ARG A 371 2.79 19.01 20.35
N HIS A 372 1.61 19.46 19.98
CA HIS A 372 0.97 20.64 20.53
C HIS A 372 -0.04 20.37 21.65
N MET A 373 -0.17 19.11 22.10
CA MET A 373 -1.20 18.67 23.06
C MET A 373 -1.23 19.53 24.31
N GLU A 374 -0.07 19.82 24.89
CA GLU A 374 0.02 20.57 26.15
C GLU A 374 -0.45 22.02 25.96
N THR A 375 -0.03 22.67 24.88
CA THR A 375 -0.43 24.05 24.58
C THR A 375 -1.93 24.15 24.31
N ILE A 376 -2.49 23.20 23.53
CA ILE A 376 -3.93 23.14 23.23
C ILE A 376 -4.73 22.91 24.51
N ARG A 377 -4.27 22.02 25.38
CA ARG A 377 -4.88 21.73 26.68
C ARG A 377 -4.94 22.98 27.56
N GLN A 378 -3.79 23.64 27.75
CA GLN A 378 -3.69 24.83 28.59
C GLN A 378 -4.56 25.99 28.09
N GLU A 379 -4.53 26.27 26.78
CA GLU A 379 -5.36 27.30 26.17
C GLU A 379 -6.85 27.01 26.33
N SER A 380 -7.26 25.74 26.14
CA SER A 380 -8.66 25.33 26.31
C SER A 380 -9.12 25.44 27.77
N LEU A 381 -8.26 25.06 28.72
CA LEU A 381 -8.55 25.22 30.15
C LEU A 381 -8.72 26.67 30.55
N LEU A 382 -7.81 27.53 30.06
CA LEU A 382 -7.87 28.97 30.35
C LEU A 382 -9.20 29.55 29.86
N GLN A 383 -9.57 29.29 28.62
CA GLN A 383 -10.79 29.83 28.00
C GLN A 383 -12.08 29.23 28.59
N LEU A 384 -12.07 27.99 29.06
CA LEU A 384 -13.21 27.43 29.79
C LEU A 384 -13.38 27.98 31.19
N LYS A 385 -12.32 28.54 31.80
CA LYS A 385 -12.33 29.13 33.15
C LYS A 385 -12.52 30.63 33.19
N GLU A 386 -12.14 31.35 32.12
CA GLU A 386 -12.26 32.82 32.08
C GLU A 386 -13.61 33.22 31.50
N PRO A 387 -14.47 33.94 32.25
CA PRO A 387 -15.74 34.42 31.76
C PRO A 387 -15.53 35.54 30.74
N LYS A 388 -15.91 35.31 29.48
CA LYS A 388 -15.83 36.34 28.43
C LYS A 388 -17.16 37.06 28.16
N GLY A 389 -18.25 36.67 28.85
CA GLY A 389 -19.56 37.27 28.66
C GLY A 389 -20.66 36.59 29.47
N PRO A 390 -21.89 37.10 29.49
CA PRO A 390 -22.96 36.63 30.36
C PRO A 390 -23.50 35.24 30.03
N ASN A 391 -23.06 34.61 28.95
CA ASN A 391 -23.51 33.26 28.52
C ASN A 391 -22.38 32.26 28.25
N ASP A 392 -21.15 32.53 28.70
CA ASP A 392 -20.01 31.66 28.43
C ASP A 392 -19.77 30.64 29.54
N PHE A 393 -19.86 29.33 29.22
CA PHE A 393 -19.39 28.18 30.01
C PHE A 393 -19.71 28.21 31.52
N GLU A 394 -20.91 28.67 31.91
CA GLU A 394 -21.30 28.91 33.31
C GLU A 394 -21.06 27.69 34.20
N ASN A 395 -21.40 26.49 33.72
CA ASN A 395 -21.22 25.27 34.48
C ASN A 395 -19.75 24.80 34.50
N TYR A 396 -18.97 25.09 33.47
CA TYR A 396 -17.54 24.76 33.46
C TYR A 396 -16.73 25.61 34.44
N HIS A 397 -17.15 26.86 34.71
CA HIS A 397 -16.49 27.74 35.72
C HIS A 397 -16.61 27.19 37.14
N ARG A 398 -17.67 26.45 37.43
CA ARG A 398 -17.94 25.86 38.76
C ARG A 398 -17.13 24.59 39.03
N ILE A 399 -16.51 23.98 38.00
CA ILE A 399 -15.73 22.75 38.13
C ILE A 399 -14.36 23.05 38.73
N SER A 400 -13.86 22.21 39.65
CA SER A 400 -12.50 22.33 40.17
C SER A 400 -11.46 22.19 39.04
N GLY A 401 -10.32 22.89 39.19
CA GLY A 401 -9.27 22.91 38.16
C GLY A 401 -8.80 21.53 37.71
N ASP A 402 -8.56 20.64 38.67
CA ASP A 402 -8.06 19.29 38.41
C ASP A 402 -9.05 18.42 37.66
N ILE A 403 -10.34 18.54 38.01
CA ILE A 403 -11.41 17.80 37.33
C ILE A 403 -11.60 18.33 35.90
N LEU A 404 -11.57 19.65 35.73
CA LEU A 404 -11.69 20.25 34.40
C LEU A 404 -10.51 19.86 33.50
N ASP A 405 -9.31 19.89 34.04
CA ASP A 405 -8.11 19.47 33.33
C ASP A 405 -8.18 18.01 32.88
N TRP A 406 -8.61 17.11 33.77
CA TRP A 406 -8.84 15.72 33.42
C TRP A 406 -9.89 15.58 32.30
N ARG A 407 -10.99 16.33 32.39
CA ARG A 407 -12.07 16.28 31.39
C ARG A 407 -11.59 16.74 30.00
N VAL A 408 -10.88 17.86 29.92
CA VAL A 408 -10.29 18.36 28.66
C VAL A 408 -9.28 17.35 28.10
N THR A 409 -8.45 16.78 28.96
CA THR A 409 -7.45 15.79 28.55
C THR A 409 -8.09 14.53 27.96
N VAL A 410 -9.13 14.01 28.59
CA VAL A 410 -9.85 12.81 28.11
C VAL A 410 -10.53 13.10 26.76
N THR A 411 -11.25 14.22 26.66
CA THR A 411 -11.89 14.64 25.41
C THR A 411 -10.87 14.77 24.28
N TYR A 412 -9.75 15.42 24.53
CA TYR A 412 -8.68 15.57 23.54
C TYR A 412 -8.10 14.23 23.10
N ARG A 413 -7.91 13.28 24.02
CA ARG A 413 -7.44 11.91 23.67
C ARG A 413 -8.42 11.16 22.77
N HIS A 414 -9.73 11.32 22.98
CA HIS A 414 -10.73 10.72 22.09
C HIS A 414 -10.70 11.36 20.71
N ILE A 415 -10.56 12.66 20.61
CA ILE A 415 -10.36 13.37 19.33
C ILE A 415 -9.08 12.86 18.63
N LEU A 416 -7.96 12.78 19.35
CA LEU A 416 -6.70 12.25 18.81
C LEU A 416 -6.86 10.83 18.27
N ASN A 417 -7.59 9.97 18.97
CA ASN A 417 -7.81 8.60 18.53
C ASN A 417 -8.67 8.55 17.27
N ALA A 418 -9.77 9.31 17.22
CA ALA A 418 -10.63 9.39 16.04
C ALA A 418 -9.87 9.88 14.80
N ILE A 419 -8.99 10.89 14.95
CA ILE A 419 -8.14 11.38 13.86
C ILE A 419 -7.12 10.31 13.45
N ARG A 420 -6.47 9.64 14.40
CA ARG A 420 -5.47 8.63 14.12
C ARG A 420 -6.03 7.45 13.33
N THR A 421 -7.18 6.92 13.76
CA THR A 421 -7.80 5.73 13.17
C THR A 421 -8.65 6.06 11.95
N ASN A 422 -9.09 7.31 11.83
CA ASN A 422 -10.14 7.79 10.91
C ASN A 422 -11.52 7.12 11.19
N GLU A 423 -11.68 6.54 12.38
CA GLU A 423 -12.93 5.92 12.85
C GLU A 423 -13.54 6.80 13.94
N LYS A 424 -14.82 7.13 13.80
CA LYS A 424 -15.51 8.06 14.69
C LYS A 424 -16.36 7.36 15.76
N GLY A 425 -16.63 6.06 15.60
CA GLY A 425 -17.50 5.29 16.49
C GLY A 425 -17.15 5.44 17.97
N LEU A 426 -15.88 5.22 18.34
CA LEU A 426 -15.41 5.39 19.72
C LEU A 426 -15.55 6.83 20.25
N PHE A 427 -15.48 7.82 19.37
CA PHE A 427 -15.69 9.21 19.76
C PHE A 427 -17.16 9.53 19.96
N THR A 428 -18.05 9.02 19.11
CA THR A 428 -19.51 9.18 19.28
C THR A 428 -20.01 8.45 20.53
N ASP A 429 -19.53 7.24 20.80
CA ASP A 429 -19.83 6.52 22.05
C ASP A 429 -19.39 7.32 23.28
N PHE A 430 -18.17 7.87 23.25
CA PHE A 430 -17.70 8.77 24.31
C PHE A 430 -18.60 10.01 24.45
N CYS A 431 -19.06 10.62 23.36
CA CYS A 431 -19.95 11.77 23.39
C CYS A 431 -21.32 11.43 23.96
N LYS A 432 -21.84 10.22 23.71
CA LYS A 432 -23.07 9.69 24.33
C LYS A 432 -22.91 9.61 25.86
N ASP A 433 -21.85 8.98 26.33
CA ASP A 433 -21.57 8.86 27.78
C ASP A 433 -21.34 10.25 28.42
N LEU A 434 -20.65 11.14 27.68
CA LEU A 434 -20.45 12.51 28.12
C LEU A 434 -21.77 13.27 28.29
N ALA A 435 -22.69 13.12 27.31
CA ALA A 435 -24.00 13.77 27.33
C ALA A 435 -24.82 13.34 28.54
N VAL A 436 -24.95 12.03 28.78
CA VAL A 436 -25.65 11.50 29.96
C VAL A 436 -25.12 12.10 31.26
N LYS A 437 -23.79 12.15 31.39
CA LYS A 437 -23.15 12.65 32.60
C LYS A 437 -23.33 14.15 32.78
N ARG A 438 -23.24 14.93 31.69
CA ARG A 438 -23.40 16.40 31.72
C ARG A 438 -24.86 16.79 31.98
N HIS A 439 -25.83 16.08 31.39
CA HIS A 439 -27.24 16.27 31.67
C HIS A 439 -27.52 16.09 33.15
N GLY A 440 -27.04 15.02 33.78
CA GLY A 440 -27.15 14.76 35.21
C GLY A 440 -26.44 15.79 36.12
N GLU A 441 -25.46 16.51 35.61
CA GLU A 441 -24.75 17.62 36.29
C GLU A 441 -25.39 18.99 36.00
N GLY A 442 -26.46 19.08 35.21
CA GLY A 442 -27.20 20.30 34.91
C GLY A 442 -26.63 21.17 33.79
N PHE A 443 -25.77 20.61 32.93
CA PHE A 443 -25.30 21.29 31.72
C PHE A 443 -26.37 21.28 30.64
N SER A 444 -26.42 22.31 29.80
CA SER A 444 -27.19 22.27 28.56
C SER A 444 -26.41 21.58 27.44
N ALA A 445 -27.10 20.95 26.48
CA ALA A 445 -26.50 20.34 25.30
C ALA A 445 -25.63 21.33 24.53
N GLU A 446 -26.11 22.56 24.38
CA GLU A 446 -25.41 23.66 23.71
C GLU A 446 -24.08 24.00 24.38
N GLU A 447 -24.04 24.08 25.72
CA GLU A 447 -22.81 24.40 26.46
C GLU A 447 -21.75 23.31 26.25
N VAL A 448 -22.17 22.04 26.23
CA VAL A 448 -21.26 20.91 25.98
C VAL A 448 -20.74 20.94 24.54
N CYS A 449 -21.57 21.19 23.55
CA CYS A 449 -21.17 21.33 22.15
C CYS A 449 -20.26 22.52 21.93
N ARG A 450 -20.54 23.66 22.57
CA ARG A 450 -19.66 24.86 22.51
C ARG A 450 -18.27 24.55 23.09
N ALA A 451 -18.19 23.76 24.16
CA ALA A 451 -16.89 23.36 24.71
C ALA A 451 -16.10 22.46 23.74
N LEU A 452 -16.74 21.55 23.02
CA LEU A 452 -16.09 20.75 21.97
C LEU A 452 -15.58 21.65 20.83
N ARG A 453 -16.38 22.60 20.38
CA ARG A 453 -16.01 23.55 19.33
C ARG A 453 -14.90 24.52 19.76
N LEU A 454 -14.84 24.88 21.04
CA LEU A 454 -13.73 25.64 21.60
C LEU A 454 -12.42 24.86 21.47
N ILE A 455 -12.41 23.58 21.83
CA ILE A 455 -11.22 22.72 21.68
C ILE A 455 -10.84 22.63 20.20
N GLN A 456 -11.80 22.45 19.30
CA GLN A 456 -11.58 22.47 17.84
C GLN A 456 -10.90 23.76 17.38
N SER A 457 -11.43 24.90 17.77
CA SER A 457 -10.89 26.23 17.42
C SER A 457 -9.45 26.40 17.90
N ASN A 458 -9.15 25.98 19.13
CA ASN A 458 -7.80 26.04 19.68
C ASN A 458 -6.83 25.11 18.93
N ILE A 459 -7.28 23.91 18.56
CA ILE A 459 -6.50 23.00 17.71
C ILE A 459 -6.14 23.70 16.39
N LEU A 460 -7.12 24.23 15.68
CA LEU A 460 -6.91 24.87 14.38
C LEU A 460 -5.99 26.09 14.48
N LYS A 461 -6.17 26.91 15.51
CA LYS A 461 -5.35 28.10 15.75
C LYS A 461 -3.90 27.75 16.05
N ILE A 462 -3.66 26.83 16.98
CA ILE A 462 -2.32 26.48 17.45
C ILE A 462 -1.56 25.68 16.38
N VAL A 463 -2.20 24.64 15.80
CA VAL A 463 -1.58 23.84 14.75
C VAL A 463 -1.39 24.64 13.46
N GLY A 464 -2.31 25.55 13.14
CA GLY A 464 -2.20 26.41 11.96
C GLY A 464 -1.01 27.38 12.00
N SER A 465 -0.43 27.65 13.17
CA SER A 465 0.80 28.42 13.32
C SER A 465 2.08 27.60 13.11
N ASP A 466 1.99 26.27 13.06
CA ASP A 466 3.13 25.37 12.81
C ASP A 466 3.46 25.34 11.30
N PRO A 467 4.70 25.65 10.89
CA PRO A 467 5.11 25.60 9.49
C PRO A 467 4.87 24.23 8.82
N ASP A 468 5.00 23.12 9.58
CA ASP A 468 4.78 21.76 9.10
C ASP A 468 3.30 21.46 8.79
N ALA A 469 2.37 22.27 9.32
CA ALA A 469 0.94 22.09 9.14
C ALA A 469 0.38 22.69 7.83
N LYS A 470 1.14 23.54 7.15
CA LYS A 470 0.64 24.39 6.04
C LYS A 470 -0.09 23.58 4.95
N THR A 471 0.46 22.44 4.56
CA THR A 471 -0.14 21.56 3.53
C THR A 471 -1.21 20.61 4.10
N LEU A 472 -1.32 20.52 5.42
CA LEU A 472 -2.22 19.62 6.13
C LEU A 472 -3.46 20.32 6.70
N MET A 473 -3.57 21.65 6.58
CA MET A 473 -4.69 22.40 7.15
C MET A 473 -6.05 21.99 6.55
N SER A 474 -6.13 21.78 5.23
CA SER A 474 -7.36 21.32 4.59
C SER A 474 -7.80 19.92 5.06
N PRO A 475 -6.96 18.88 5.04
CA PRO A 475 -7.34 17.58 5.60
C PRO A 475 -7.56 17.62 7.12
N LEU A 476 -6.85 18.46 7.90
CA LEU A 476 -7.09 18.65 9.33
C LEU A 476 -8.48 19.22 9.58
N ASN A 477 -8.83 20.31 8.90
CA ASN A 477 -10.16 20.92 9.02
C ASN A 477 -11.27 19.94 8.73
N ARG A 478 -11.15 19.17 7.64
CA ARG A 478 -12.15 18.16 7.28
C ARG A 478 -12.26 17.05 8.32
N LEU A 479 -11.14 16.44 8.74
CA LEU A 479 -11.15 15.34 9.70
C LEU A 479 -11.65 15.78 11.08
N LEU A 480 -11.16 16.91 11.57
CA LEU A 480 -11.52 17.44 12.87
C LEU A 480 -12.95 17.97 12.87
N GLY A 481 -13.34 18.76 11.85
CA GLY A 481 -14.69 19.29 11.69
C GLY A 481 -15.72 18.15 11.70
N THR A 482 -15.57 17.17 10.81
CA THR A 482 -16.48 16.02 10.77
C THR A 482 -16.52 15.28 12.10
N THR A 483 -15.39 15.08 12.78
CA THR A 483 -15.35 14.39 14.08
C THR A 483 -16.13 15.15 15.15
N ILE A 484 -15.96 16.45 15.24
CA ILE A 484 -16.68 17.28 16.22
C ILE A 484 -18.17 17.36 15.91
N GLU A 485 -18.56 17.49 14.63
CA GLU A 485 -19.98 17.51 14.25
C GLU A 485 -20.69 16.19 14.61
N PHE A 486 -20.09 15.04 14.33
CA PHE A 486 -20.64 13.75 14.78
C PHE A 486 -20.78 13.68 16.32
N GLY A 487 -19.81 14.23 17.04
CA GLY A 487 -19.89 14.29 18.50
C GLY A 487 -20.99 15.21 19.01
N CYS A 488 -21.15 16.39 18.41
CA CYS A 488 -22.22 17.34 18.76
C CYS A 488 -23.62 16.76 18.46
N ASP A 489 -23.77 16.16 17.29
CA ASP A 489 -25.01 15.49 16.87
C ASP A 489 -25.42 14.39 17.89
N GLN A 490 -24.48 13.53 18.26
CA GLN A 490 -24.71 12.49 19.27
C GLN A 490 -25.06 13.07 20.65
N ILE A 491 -24.46 14.21 21.03
CA ILE A 491 -24.82 14.88 22.29
C ILE A 491 -26.25 15.38 22.24
N MET A 492 -26.65 16.05 21.16
CA MET A 492 -28.00 16.58 20.97
C MET A 492 -29.04 15.44 21.02
N GLU A 493 -28.85 14.39 20.23
CA GLU A 493 -29.69 13.21 20.20
C GLU A 493 -29.84 12.58 21.59
N THR A 494 -28.76 12.46 22.36
CA THR A 494 -28.81 11.89 23.70
C THR A 494 -29.59 12.78 24.68
N TYR A 495 -29.45 14.11 24.56
CA TYR A 495 -30.25 15.03 25.41
C TYR A 495 -31.75 14.97 25.09
N GLU A 496 -32.11 14.83 23.81
CA GLU A 496 -33.49 14.58 23.38
C GLU A 496 -34.03 13.25 23.97
N GLU A 497 -33.25 12.16 23.90
CA GLU A 497 -33.59 10.88 24.54
C GLU A 497 -33.81 11.00 26.05
N LEU A 498 -33.09 11.94 26.71
CA LEU A 498 -33.25 12.22 28.14
C LEU A 498 -34.41 13.19 28.48
N GLY A 499 -35.15 13.65 27.46
CA GLY A 499 -36.34 14.51 27.61
C GLY A 499 -36.00 16.00 27.80
N ALA A 500 -34.80 16.43 27.44
CA ALA A 500 -34.43 17.84 27.42
C ALA A 500 -34.93 18.54 26.14
N GLU A 501 -35.39 19.79 26.24
CA GLU A 501 -35.65 20.61 25.07
C GLU A 501 -34.30 20.98 24.41
N VAL A 502 -34.11 20.56 23.18
CA VAL A 502 -32.98 20.92 22.35
C VAL A 502 -33.47 21.89 21.26
N PRO A 503 -32.85 23.05 21.05
CA PRO A 503 -33.30 23.99 20.02
C PRO A 503 -33.22 23.35 18.61
N ASP A 504 -34.32 23.42 17.88
CA ASP A 504 -34.42 22.94 16.47
C ASP A 504 -33.49 23.69 15.52
N ASP A 505 -33.01 24.85 15.89
CA ASP A 505 -32.21 25.74 15.06
C ASP A 505 -30.83 25.98 15.69
N PHE A 506 -30.06 24.91 15.81
CA PHE A 506 -28.62 25.03 16.03
C PHE A 506 -27.97 25.41 14.70
N SER A 507 -28.40 26.56 14.15
CA SER A 507 -27.77 27.16 12.98
C SER A 507 -26.34 27.52 13.37
N CYS A 508 -25.43 26.61 13.06
CA CYS A 508 -24.02 26.93 13.02
C CYS A 508 -23.83 27.97 11.93
N GLU A 509 -23.58 29.21 12.27
CA GLU A 509 -22.83 30.11 11.40
C GLU A 509 -21.39 29.58 11.30
N ASP A 510 -21.29 28.35 10.80
CA ASP A 510 -20.00 27.74 10.51
C ASP A 510 -19.56 28.21 9.14
N PRO A 511 -18.43 28.93 9.05
CA PRO A 511 -17.86 29.32 7.77
C PRO A 511 -17.50 28.11 6.89
N PHE A 512 -17.62 26.86 7.41
CA PHE A 512 -17.32 25.62 6.70
C PHE A 512 -18.51 25.00 5.95
N LEU A 513 -19.76 25.37 6.22
CA LEU A 513 -20.92 24.99 5.43
C LEU A 513 -21.03 25.69 4.06
N LYS A 514 -20.10 26.59 3.73
CA LYS A 514 -19.93 27.13 2.37
C LYS A 514 -19.31 26.14 1.38
N TYR A 515 -19.20 24.85 1.74
CA TYR A 515 -18.59 23.80 0.90
C TYR A 515 -19.53 23.16 -0.12
N ASP A 516 -20.79 23.60 -0.26
CA ASP A 516 -21.71 23.13 -1.31
C ASP A 516 -21.25 23.46 -2.75
N ARG A 517 -20.14 24.16 -2.92
CA ARG A 517 -19.58 24.48 -4.25
C ARG A 517 -18.50 23.55 -4.77
N PHE A 518 -18.16 22.50 -4.03
CA PHE A 518 -17.13 21.55 -4.45
C PHE A 518 -17.66 20.18 -4.90
N PHE A 519 -18.98 20.00 -4.99
CA PHE A 519 -19.62 18.78 -5.49
C PHE A 519 -20.33 18.94 -6.84
N ASP A 520 -20.24 20.10 -7.49
CA ASP A 520 -20.66 20.28 -8.88
C ASP A 520 -19.53 20.00 -9.90
#